data_134dd724aecf72bee10260a0be22ac7d
#
_entry.id   134dd724aecf72bee10260a0be22ac7d
#
_cell.length_a   1.000
_cell.length_b   1.000
_cell.length_c   1.000
_cell.angle_alpha   90.00
_cell.angle_beta   90.00
_cell.angle_gamma   90.00
#
_symmetry.space_group_name_H-M   'P 1'
#
loop_
_entity.id
_entity.type
_entity.pdbx_description
1 polymer ?
#
loop_
_entity_poly.entity_id
_entity_poly.type
_entity_poly.pdbx_seq_one_letter_code
_entity_poly.pdbx_strand_id
1 'polypeptide(L)'
;KGCNLMSDAEYEKRATMFGRSLHRDNRSDKELLDEALAVAAKSDVIVAALGESSEMSGESSCRTNLEMTDTQRILLQELLKTGKPVVLVLFTGRPLVLNWEQANVPAILNVWFAGSEAGFAIGDVLFGDVNPSGKLTTTFPKSVGQIPLFYNHKNTGRPLADGAWFQKFRSNYIDIDLSLIHISEPTRH
;
A
#
# COMPACT_ATOMS: atom_id res chain seq x y z
N LYS A 1 2.65 -9.97 16.30
CA LYS A 1 3.16 -8.92 15.39
C LYS A 1 4.02 -9.62 14.35
N GLY A 2 3.74 -9.45 13.07
CA GLY A 2 4.39 -10.23 12.00
C GLY A 2 5.70 -9.66 11.48
N CYS A 3 5.95 -8.36 11.68
CA CYS A 3 7.22 -7.70 11.34
C CYS A 3 7.36 -6.38 12.08
N ASN A 4 8.55 -5.84 12.12
CA ASN A 4 8.78 -4.43 12.43
C ASN A 4 8.46 -3.58 11.18
N LEU A 5 8.24 -2.28 11.39
CA LEU A 5 7.88 -1.36 10.30
C LEU A 5 9.01 -1.22 9.26
N MET A 6 10.24 -1.31 9.69
CA MET A 6 11.44 -1.21 8.87
C MET A 6 12.57 -2.06 9.45
N SER A 7 13.61 -2.30 8.67
CA SER A 7 14.79 -3.05 9.10
C SER A 7 15.54 -2.33 10.23
N ASP A 8 16.33 -3.07 10.97
CA ASP A 8 17.15 -2.55 12.08
C ASP A 8 18.05 -1.40 11.64
N ALA A 9 18.71 -1.56 10.49
CA ALA A 9 19.60 -0.55 9.94
C ALA A 9 18.88 0.76 9.56
N GLU A 10 17.66 0.67 9.05
CA GLU A 10 16.85 1.86 8.76
C GLU A 10 16.34 2.51 10.03
N TYR A 11 15.96 1.69 11.02
CA TYR A 11 15.49 2.17 12.30
C TYR A 11 16.57 3.01 13.02
N GLU A 12 17.79 2.48 13.13
CA GLU A 12 18.93 3.18 13.74
C GLU A 12 19.20 4.53 13.06
N LYS A 13 19.17 4.54 11.73
CA LYS A 13 19.39 5.75 10.94
C LYS A 13 18.33 6.82 11.18
N ARG A 14 17.08 6.43 11.39
CA ARG A 14 15.94 7.36 11.57
C ARG A 14 15.73 7.78 13.01
N ALA A 15 15.99 6.92 13.98
CA ALA A 15 15.85 7.22 15.39
C ALA A 15 16.77 8.36 15.82
N THR A 16 17.97 8.45 15.23
CA THR A 16 18.93 9.53 15.52
C THR A 16 18.53 10.87 14.90
N MET A 17 17.71 10.87 13.84
CA MET A 17 17.42 12.08 13.06
C MET A 17 16.29 12.94 13.65
N PHE A 18 15.33 12.36 14.38
CA PHE A 18 14.13 13.06 14.85
C PHE A 18 13.85 12.95 16.34
N GLY A 19 14.70 12.25 17.12
CA GLY A 19 14.49 12.05 18.57
C GLY A 19 13.19 11.32 18.94
N ARG A 20 12.50 10.75 17.97
CA ARG A 20 11.26 9.99 18.14
C ARG A 20 11.55 8.51 18.03
N SER A 21 11.17 7.75 19.04
CA SER A 21 11.25 6.29 19.00
C SER A 21 10.02 5.72 18.32
N LEU A 22 10.17 5.20 17.12
CA LEU A 22 9.16 4.30 16.55
C LEU A 22 9.05 3.06 17.46
N HIS A 23 7.84 2.66 17.77
CA HIS A 23 7.64 1.48 18.60
C HIS A 23 8.17 0.24 17.88
N ARG A 24 9.26 -0.32 18.37
CA ARG A 24 9.93 -1.50 17.86
C ARG A 24 9.71 -2.69 18.78
N ASP A 25 9.48 -3.84 18.18
CA ASP A 25 9.57 -5.12 18.85
C ASP A 25 11.04 -5.57 18.85
N ASN A 26 11.56 -5.98 20.01
CA ASN A 26 12.98 -6.36 20.16
C ASN A 26 13.28 -7.78 19.66
N ARG A 27 12.25 -8.54 19.28
CA ARG A 27 12.42 -9.86 18.67
C ARG A 27 13.00 -9.72 17.26
N SER A 28 13.71 -10.72 16.81
CA SER A 28 14.24 -10.79 15.45
C SER A 28 13.11 -10.82 14.41
N ASP A 29 13.39 -10.35 13.21
CA ASP A 29 12.44 -10.42 12.09
C ASP A 29 11.97 -11.85 11.82
N LYS A 30 12.86 -12.83 12.03
CA LYS A 30 12.53 -14.25 11.89
C LYS A 30 11.51 -14.70 12.94
N GLU A 31 11.69 -14.36 14.20
CA GLU A 31 10.75 -14.74 15.27
C GLU A 31 9.37 -14.13 15.04
N LEU A 32 9.32 -12.87 14.61
CA LEU A 32 8.07 -12.17 14.28
C LEU A 32 7.36 -12.83 13.10
N LEU A 33 8.11 -13.21 12.07
CA LEU A 33 7.56 -13.86 10.89
C LEU A 33 7.06 -15.27 11.22
N ASP A 34 7.83 -16.05 11.97
CA ASP A 34 7.46 -17.42 12.40
C ASP A 34 6.16 -17.39 13.23
N GLU A 35 6.00 -16.41 14.14
CA GLU A 35 4.76 -16.20 14.90
C GLU A 35 3.57 -15.91 13.96
N ALA A 36 3.76 -15.01 12.99
CA ALA A 36 2.70 -14.67 12.04
C ALA A 36 2.27 -15.88 11.21
N LEU A 37 3.22 -16.65 10.72
CA LEU A 37 2.94 -17.88 9.95
C LEU A 37 2.26 -18.95 10.79
N ALA A 38 2.62 -19.08 12.07
CA ALA A 38 1.96 -20.00 12.99
C ALA A 38 0.50 -19.63 13.27
N VAL A 39 0.18 -18.32 13.31
CA VAL A 39 -1.18 -17.82 13.41
C VAL A 39 -1.93 -18.05 12.09
N ALA A 40 -1.32 -17.71 10.96
CA ALA A 40 -1.89 -17.88 9.63
C ALA A 40 -2.26 -19.33 9.34
N ALA A 41 -1.43 -20.30 9.78
CA ALA A 41 -1.70 -21.72 9.60
C ALA A 41 -3.02 -22.19 10.26
N LYS A 42 -3.45 -21.51 11.32
CA LYS A 42 -4.67 -21.82 12.09
C LYS A 42 -5.89 -20.98 11.63
N SER A 43 -5.71 -20.08 10.68
CA SER A 43 -6.74 -19.15 10.22
C SER A 43 -7.31 -19.61 8.88
N ASP A 44 -8.57 -19.29 8.60
CA ASP A 44 -9.21 -19.50 7.30
C ASP A 44 -8.93 -18.36 6.34
N VAL A 45 -8.83 -17.15 6.87
CA VAL A 45 -8.54 -15.90 6.13
C VAL A 45 -7.50 -15.10 6.91
N ILE A 46 -6.62 -14.43 6.20
CA ILE A 46 -5.58 -13.59 6.77
C ILE A 46 -5.91 -12.12 6.48
N VAL A 47 -6.04 -11.31 7.52
CA VAL A 47 -6.16 -9.86 7.40
C VAL A 47 -4.80 -9.26 7.75
N ALA A 48 -4.10 -8.75 6.75
CA ALA A 48 -2.79 -8.13 6.90
C ALA A 48 -2.94 -6.60 7.03
N ALA A 49 -2.91 -6.08 8.26
CA ALA A 49 -2.94 -4.64 8.54
C ALA A 49 -1.52 -4.08 8.44
N LEU A 50 -1.21 -3.44 7.33
CA LEU A 50 0.13 -2.96 6.97
C LEU A 50 0.09 -1.52 6.44
N GLY A 51 1.23 -0.91 6.24
CA GLY A 51 1.33 0.41 5.64
C GLY A 51 2.32 1.34 6.34
N GLU A 52 2.01 2.62 6.34
CA GLU A 52 2.82 3.66 6.98
C GLU A 52 2.42 3.84 8.44
N SER A 53 3.39 4.16 9.31
CA SER A 53 3.10 4.70 10.64
C SER A 53 2.84 6.20 10.58
N SER A 54 2.31 6.76 11.66
CA SER A 54 2.14 8.21 11.82
C SER A 54 3.46 8.99 11.63
N GLU A 55 4.59 8.39 12.00
CA GLU A 55 5.93 9.00 11.87
C GLU A 55 6.45 9.04 10.41
N MET A 56 5.83 8.28 9.51
CA MET A 56 6.21 8.26 8.09
C MET A 56 5.43 9.27 7.25
N SER A 57 4.42 9.91 7.82
CA SER A 57 3.56 10.89 7.15
C SER A 57 3.36 12.11 8.04
N GLY A 58 3.13 13.27 7.43
CA GLY A 58 2.93 14.55 8.12
C GLY A 58 4.10 15.50 7.95
N GLU A 59 4.21 16.47 8.84
CA GLU A 59 5.24 17.50 8.82
C GLU A 59 6.64 16.88 8.91
N SER A 60 7.54 17.33 8.04
CA SER A 60 8.93 16.86 7.95
C SER A 60 9.10 15.36 7.66
N SER A 61 8.08 14.71 7.10
CA SER A 61 8.07 13.28 6.83
C SER A 61 8.00 12.97 5.32
N CYS A 62 8.80 13.68 4.52
CA CYS A 62 8.91 13.44 3.08
C CYS A 62 9.59 12.09 2.80
N ARG A 63 9.11 11.40 1.76
CA ARG A 63 9.67 10.14 1.29
C ARG A 63 10.01 10.22 -0.20
N THR A 64 11.15 9.66 -0.57
CA THR A 64 11.57 9.50 -1.98
C THR A 64 11.18 8.14 -2.54
N ASN A 65 11.11 7.10 -1.68
CA ASN A 65 10.56 5.80 -2.03
C ASN A 65 9.12 5.74 -1.52
N LEU A 66 8.16 5.52 -2.42
CA LEU A 66 6.73 5.43 -2.12
C LEU A 66 6.22 3.99 -2.09
N GLU A 67 7.09 3.00 -2.00
CA GLU A 67 6.69 1.61 -1.83
C GLU A 67 6.44 1.26 -0.35
N MET A 68 5.79 0.14 -0.11
CA MET A 68 5.76 -0.48 1.21
C MET A 68 7.19 -0.83 1.65
N THR A 69 7.43 -0.87 2.96
CA THR A 69 8.76 -1.25 3.48
C THR A 69 9.08 -2.70 3.14
N ASP A 70 10.36 -3.00 2.97
CA ASP A 70 10.81 -4.35 2.61
C ASP A 70 10.36 -5.41 3.61
N THR A 71 10.42 -5.09 4.91
CA THR A 71 9.98 -6.00 5.98
C THR A 71 8.50 -6.36 5.87
N GLN A 72 7.64 -5.40 5.53
CA GLN A 72 6.20 -5.64 5.33
C GLN A 72 5.93 -6.41 4.04
N ARG A 73 6.69 -6.13 2.98
CA ARG A 73 6.58 -6.86 1.71
C ARG A 73 7.01 -8.32 1.88
N ILE A 74 8.09 -8.59 2.61
CA ILE A 74 8.52 -9.96 2.94
C ILE A 74 7.42 -10.69 3.71
N LEU A 75 6.87 -10.07 4.76
CA LEU A 75 5.76 -10.68 5.52
C LEU A 75 4.59 -11.01 4.59
N LEU A 76 4.17 -10.08 3.75
CA LEU A 76 3.04 -10.28 2.84
C LEU A 76 3.29 -11.42 1.84
N GLN A 77 4.50 -11.50 1.30
CA GLN A 77 4.94 -12.59 0.43
C GLN A 77 4.85 -13.96 1.12
N GLU A 78 5.33 -14.05 2.35
CA GLU A 78 5.31 -15.31 3.11
C GLU A 78 3.87 -15.71 3.50
N LEU A 79 3.02 -14.73 3.85
CA LEU A 79 1.61 -14.99 4.12
C LEU A 79 0.88 -15.52 2.87
N LEU A 80 1.14 -14.98 1.70
CA LEU A 80 0.55 -15.45 0.44
C LEU A 80 0.96 -16.89 0.10
N LYS A 81 2.19 -17.30 0.44
CA LYS A 81 2.67 -18.69 0.23
C LYS A 81 1.90 -19.73 1.07
N THR A 82 1.19 -19.31 2.10
CA THR A 82 0.34 -20.23 2.89
C THR A 82 -0.85 -20.79 2.09
N GLY A 83 -1.17 -20.19 0.95
CA GLY A 83 -2.35 -20.55 0.13
C GLY A 83 -3.67 -20.10 0.74
N LYS A 84 -3.67 -19.39 1.87
CA LYS A 84 -4.88 -18.83 2.47
C LYS A 84 -5.27 -17.53 1.77
N PRO A 85 -6.57 -17.17 1.72
CA PRO A 85 -7.00 -15.85 1.26
C PRO A 85 -6.38 -14.76 2.12
N VAL A 86 -5.77 -13.76 1.48
CA VAL A 86 -5.14 -12.61 2.15
C VAL A 86 -5.87 -11.34 1.76
N VAL A 87 -6.29 -10.56 2.74
CA VAL A 87 -6.81 -9.20 2.58
C VAL A 87 -5.80 -8.23 3.14
N LEU A 88 -5.27 -7.35 2.31
CA LEU A 88 -4.40 -6.25 2.74
C LEU A 88 -5.26 -5.06 3.17
N VAL A 89 -5.23 -4.72 4.46
CA VAL A 89 -5.77 -3.46 4.98
C VAL A 89 -4.62 -2.46 5.05
N LEU A 90 -4.63 -1.51 4.11
CA LEU A 90 -3.52 -0.59 3.88
C LEU A 90 -3.75 0.73 4.60
N PHE A 91 -2.91 1.02 5.57
CA PHE A 91 -2.85 2.31 6.28
C PHE A 91 -1.78 3.18 5.65
N THR A 92 -2.15 4.34 5.12
CA THR A 92 -1.19 5.25 4.49
C THR A 92 -1.67 6.70 4.52
N GLY A 93 -0.73 7.63 4.62
CA GLY A 93 -1.00 9.07 4.53
C GLY A 93 -0.79 9.66 3.13
N ARG A 94 -0.44 8.80 2.15
CA ARG A 94 -0.16 9.18 0.77
C ARG A 94 -0.43 8.04 -0.20
N PRO A 95 -0.62 8.30 -1.51
CA PRO A 95 -0.62 7.25 -2.52
C PRO A 95 0.74 6.55 -2.57
N LEU A 96 0.73 5.24 -2.46
CA LEU A 96 1.93 4.40 -2.58
C LEU A 96 2.02 3.77 -3.97
N VAL A 97 3.23 3.34 -4.35
CA VAL A 97 3.46 2.48 -5.51
C VAL A 97 3.15 1.05 -5.09
N LEU A 98 2.06 0.49 -5.60
CA LEU A 98 1.50 -0.81 -5.16
C LEU A 98 1.47 -1.85 -6.29
N ASN A 99 2.35 -1.76 -7.27
CA ASN A 99 2.29 -2.65 -8.44
C ASN A 99 2.36 -4.12 -8.05
N TRP A 100 3.27 -4.48 -7.15
CA TRP A 100 3.42 -5.86 -6.72
C TRP A 100 2.22 -6.31 -5.89
N GLU A 101 1.77 -5.48 -4.96
CA GLU A 101 0.62 -5.76 -4.09
C GLU A 101 -0.65 -5.96 -4.93
N GLN A 102 -0.91 -5.08 -5.88
CA GLN A 102 -2.07 -5.17 -6.76
C GLN A 102 -2.06 -6.45 -7.62
N ALA A 103 -0.87 -6.87 -8.09
CA ALA A 103 -0.75 -8.04 -8.92
C ALA A 103 -0.86 -9.37 -8.15
N ASN A 104 -0.59 -9.38 -6.85
CA ASN A 104 -0.43 -10.61 -6.08
C ASN A 104 -1.43 -10.77 -4.93
N VAL A 105 -1.99 -9.68 -4.40
CA VAL A 105 -2.91 -9.72 -3.25
C VAL A 105 -4.35 -9.73 -3.76
N PRO A 106 -5.15 -10.73 -3.36
CA PRO A 106 -6.54 -10.88 -3.85
C PRO A 106 -7.46 -9.71 -3.54
N ALA A 107 -7.26 -9.04 -2.40
CA ALA A 107 -8.07 -7.90 -1.99
C ALA A 107 -7.22 -6.86 -1.23
N ILE A 108 -7.40 -5.59 -1.57
CA ILE A 108 -6.74 -4.46 -0.91
C ILE A 108 -7.80 -3.46 -0.49
N LEU A 109 -7.86 -3.17 0.81
CA LEU A 109 -8.70 -2.14 1.39
C LEU A 109 -7.80 -0.98 1.83
N ASN A 110 -7.83 0.14 1.09
CA ASN A 110 -7.09 1.34 1.46
C ASN A 110 -7.92 2.17 2.45
N VAL A 111 -7.44 2.30 3.67
CA VAL A 111 -8.16 2.95 4.78
C VAL A 111 -7.58 4.31 5.16
N TRP A 112 -6.50 4.73 4.53
CA TRP A 112 -5.78 5.95 4.87
C TRP A 112 -5.42 5.98 6.37
N PHE A 113 -5.41 7.14 7.00
CA PHE A 113 -5.36 7.30 8.45
C PHE A 113 -6.76 7.67 8.94
N ALA A 114 -7.52 6.65 9.29
CA ALA A 114 -8.87 6.82 9.82
C ALA A 114 -8.83 7.24 11.31
N GLY A 115 -9.93 7.82 11.77
CA GLY A 115 -10.05 8.32 13.13
C GLY A 115 -10.38 7.25 14.18
N SER A 116 -11.00 7.67 15.28
CA SER A 116 -11.25 6.82 16.47
C SER A 116 -12.13 5.60 16.18
N GLU A 117 -13.04 5.71 15.21
CA GLU A 117 -13.97 4.63 14.84
C GLU A 117 -13.45 3.71 13.75
N ALA A 118 -12.16 3.86 13.36
CA ALA A 118 -11.54 3.09 12.28
C ALA A 118 -11.72 1.58 12.44
N GLY A 119 -11.53 1.07 13.65
CA GLY A 119 -11.63 -0.37 13.92
C GLY A 119 -13.01 -0.94 13.62
N PHE A 120 -14.06 -0.24 14.02
CA PHE A 120 -15.44 -0.64 13.75
C PHE A 120 -15.74 -0.56 12.24
N ALA A 121 -15.43 0.57 11.60
CA ALA A 121 -15.69 0.76 10.18
C ALA A 121 -14.94 -0.26 9.29
N ILE A 122 -13.70 -0.58 9.62
CA ILE A 122 -12.93 -1.62 8.91
C ILE A 122 -13.57 -2.99 9.14
N GLY A 123 -13.98 -3.30 10.37
CA GLY A 123 -14.69 -4.54 10.71
C GLY A 123 -15.96 -4.70 9.91
N ASP A 124 -16.84 -3.69 9.90
CA ASP A 124 -18.11 -3.70 9.17
C ASP A 124 -17.91 -3.99 7.67
N VAL A 125 -16.86 -3.41 7.06
CA VAL A 125 -16.51 -3.67 5.66
C VAL A 125 -15.97 -5.08 5.45
N LEU A 126 -15.05 -5.54 6.32
CA LEU A 126 -14.41 -6.85 6.18
C LEU A 126 -15.39 -8.00 6.39
N PHE A 127 -16.35 -7.86 7.29
CA PHE A 127 -17.37 -8.88 7.58
C PHE A 127 -18.64 -8.74 6.75
N GLY A 128 -18.73 -7.69 5.92
CA GLY A 128 -19.82 -7.52 4.97
C GLY A 128 -21.07 -6.86 5.52
N ASP A 129 -21.00 -6.29 6.72
CA ASP A 129 -22.12 -5.52 7.32
C ASP A 129 -22.35 -4.23 6.52
N VAL A 130 -21.29 -3.65 5.97
CA VAL A 130 -21.33 -2.47 5.10
C VAL A 130 -20.57 -2.71 3.80
N ASN A 131 -21.21 -2.41 2.67
CA ASN A 131 -20.50 -2.46 1.38
C ASN A 131 -19.59 -1.24 1.23
N PRO A 132 -18.29 -1.41 0.89
CA PRO A 132 -17.39 -0.29 0.69
C PRO A 132 -17.87 0.61 -0.44
N SER A 133 -18.21 1.85 -0.11
CA SER A 133 -18.73 2.85 -1.05
C SER A 133 -17.71 3.94 -1.40
N GLY A 134 -16.61 4.01 -0.65
CA GLY A 134 -15.53 4.96 -0.87
C GLY A 134 -14.78 4.69 -2.18
N LYS A 135 -14.51 5.76 -2.92
CA LYS A 135 -13.65 5.72 -4.13
C LYS A 135 -12.31 6.33 -3.81
N LEU A 136 -11.27 5.93 -4.55
CA LEU A 136 -9.98 6.59 -4.45
C LEU A 136 -10.09 8.06 -4.84
N THR A 137 -9.63 8.94 -3.97
CA THR A 137 -9.69 10.39 -4.13
C THR A 137 -8.44 10.99 -4.77
N THR A 138 -7.43 10.15 -4.98
CA THR A 138 -6.14 10.55 -5.57
C THR A 138 -5.59 9.41 -6.41
N THR A 139 -4.73 9.76 -7.36
CA THR A 139 -4.11 8.80 -8.27
C THR A 139 -2.96 8.06 -7.59
N PHE A 140 -2.95 6.75 -7.69
CA PHE A 140 -1.85 5.89 -7.25
C PHE A 140 -0.88 5.68 -8.42
N PRO A 141 0.39 6.11 -8.30
CA PRO A 141 1.35 5.97 -9.38
C PRO A 141 1.84 4.52 -9.50
N LYS A 142 2.19 4.12 -10.70
CA LYS A 142 2.94 2.86 -10.93
C LYS A 142 4.45 3.05 -10.70
N SER A 143 4.93 4.28 -10.74
CA SER A 143 6.32 4.61 -10.51
C SER A 143 6.46 6.01 -9.94
N VAL A 144 7.45 6.22 -9.10
CA VAL A 144 7.83 7.55 -8.59
C VAL A 144 8.15 8.52 -9.75
N GLY A 145 8.70 8.02 -10.85
CA GLY A 145 8.99 8.83 -12.04
C GLY A 145 7.77 9.42 -12.74
N GLN A 146 6.57 8.97 -12.41
CA GLN A 146 5.33 9.55 -12.95
C GLN A 146 4.84 10.79 -12.20
N ILE A 147 5.40 11.09 -11.04
CA ILE A 147 4.95 12.19 -10.18
C ILE A 147 5.53 13.53 -10.70
N PRO A 148 4.70 14.59 -10.80
CA PRO A 148 3.31 14.73 -10.34
C PRO A 148 2.28 14.09 -11.29
N LEU A 149 1.30 13.37 -10.75
CA LEU A 149 0.25 12.68 -11.49
C LEU A 149 -1.12 13.12 -10.96
N PHE A 150 -1.93 13.71 -11.85
CA PHE A 150 -3.21 14.30 -11.48
C PHE A 150 -4.35 13.63 -12.23
N TYR A 151 -5.41 13.26 -11.53
CA TYR A 151 -6.65 12.79 -12.14
C TYR A 151 -7.25 13.81 -13.13
N ASN A 152 -7.21 15.09 -12.78
CA ASN A 152 -7.75 16.19 -13.58
C ASN A 152 -6.73 16.77 -14.57
N HIS A 153 -5.79 15.97 -15.03
CA HIS A 153 -4.82 16.38 -16.03
C HIS A 153 -5.52 16.92 -17.28
N LYS A 154 -5.19 18.17 -17.65
CA LYS A 154 -5.75 18.81 -18.84
C LYS A 154 -5.11 18.25 -20.10
N ASN A 155 -5.90 18.18 -21.16
CA ASN A 155 -5.39 17.84 -22.49
C ASN A 155 -4.32 18.86 -22.93
N THR A 156 -3.13 18.35 -23.23
CA THR A 156 -1.98 19.17 -23.68
C THR A 156 -1.94 19.37 -25.21
N GLY A 157 -2.99 18.99 -25.94
CA GLY A 157 -3.06 19.02 -27.40
C GLY A 157 -2.51 17.78 -28.09
N ARG A 158 -1.87 16.88 -27.35
CA ARG A 158 -1.36 15.59 -27.85
C ARG A 158 -1.74 14.45 -26.90
N PRO A 159 -3.04 14.24 -26.64
CA PRO A 159 -3.47 13.18 -25.74
C PRO A 159 -3.15 11.81 -26.33
N LEU A 160 -2.94 10.85 -25.45
CA LEU A 160 -2.89 9.45 -25.83
C LEU A 160 -4.32 9.00 -26.18
N ALA A 161 -4.50 8.26 -27.26
CA ALA A 161 -5.76 7.62 -27.55
C ALA A 161 -5.99 6.42 -26.62
N ASP A 162 -7.23 6.14 -26.28
CA ASP A 162 -7.58 4.99 -25.45
C ASP A 162 -7.01 3.70 -26.04
N GLY A 163 -6.35 2.92 -25.20
CA GLY A 163 -5.69 1.68 -25.58
C GLY A 163 -4.35 1.82 -26.31
N ALA A 164 -3.90 3.02 -26.60
CA ALA A 164 -2.58 3.27 -27.20
C ALA A 164 -1.56 3.57 -26.11
N TRP A 165 -0.73 2.59 -25.78
CA TRP A 165 0.30 2.79 -24.74
C TRP A 165 1.61 3.39 -25.29
N PHE A 166 1.86 3.30 -26.58
CA PHE A 166 3.05 3.86 -27.21
C PHE A 166 2.72 4.55 -28.53
N GLN A 167 2.84 5.86 -28.53
CA GLN A 167 2.82 6.66 -29.76
C GLN A 167 3.88 7.76 -29.65
N LYS A 168 4.80 7.78 -30.61
CA LYS A 168 5.80 8.85 -30.70
C LYS A 168 5.10 10.21 -30.83
N PHE A 169 5.63 11.20 -30.12
CA PHE A 169 5.09 12.57 -30.05
C PHE A 169 3.77 12.75 -29.28
N ARG A 170 3.36 11.75 -28.48
CA ARG A 170 2.26 11.85 -27.53
C ARG A 170 2.76 12.02 -26.10
N SER A 171 1.89 12.50 -25.21
CA SER A 171 2.19 12.67 -23.78
C SER A 171 2.03 11.34 -23.03
N ASN A 172 2.98 10.43 -23.21
CA ASN A 172 3.03 9.12 -22.56
C ASN A 172 4.46 8.79 -22.13
N TYR A 173 4.57 7.86 -21.19
CA TYR A 173 5.84 7.24 -20.85
C TYR A 173 6.14 6.12 -21.85
N ILE A 174 7.43 5.89 -22.13
CA ILE A 174 7.86 4.86 -23.10
C ILE A 174 8.04 3.48 -22.45
N ASP A 175 8.08 3.44 -21.15
CA ASP A 175 8.48 2.28 -20.33
C ASP A 175 7.40 1.84 -19.32
N ILE A 176 6.38 2.66 -19.10
CA ILE A 176 5.34 2.35 -18.13
C ILE A 176 3.99 2.93 -18.58
N ASP A 177 2.94 2.20 -18.31
CA ASP A 177 1.57 2.62 -18.52
C ASP A 177 1.14 3.73 -17.55
N LEU A 178 0.03 4.40 -17.87
CA LEU A 178 -0.62 5.32 -16.95
C LEU A 178 -1.05 4.60 -15.66
N SER A 179 -1.36 5.36 -14.65
CA SER A 179 -1.55 4.94 -13.26
C SER A 179 -2.53 3.78 -13.01
N LEU A 180 -2.47 3.23 -11.78
CA LEU A 180 -3.38 2.18 -11.30
C LEU A 180 -4.86 2.61 -11.25
N ILE A 181 -5.16 3.89 -11.09
CA ILE A 181 -6.54 4.38 -10.89
C ILE A 181 -7.44 4.17 -12.11
N HIS A 182 -6.87 4.11 -13.32
CA HIS A 182 -7.62 3.83 -14.54
C HIS A 182 -7.92 2.35 -14.75
N ILE A 183 -7.32 1.47 -13.95
CA ILE A 183 -7.48 0.01 -14.06
C ILE A 183 -8.46 -0.54 -13.02
N SER A 184 -8.66 0.17 -11.92
CA SER A 184 -9.41 -0.31 -10.75
C SER A 184 -10.62 0.55 -10.39
N GLU A 185 -11.33 1.12 -11.35
CA GLU A 185 -12.71 1.51 -11.03
C GLU A 185 -13.49 0.23 -10.72
N PRO A 186 -14.14 0.13 -9.54
CA PRO A 186 -15.01 -0.99 -9.27
C PRO A 186 -16.15 -0.93 -10.30
N THR A 187 -16.07 -1.76 -11.32
CA THR A 187 -17.19 -2.03 -12.19
C THR A 187 -18.28 -2.64 -11.33
N ARG A 188 -19.34 -1.89 -11.10
CA ARG A 188 -20.58 -2.45 -10.58
C ARG A 188 -21.06 -3.51 -11.57
N HIS A 189 -21.07 -4.73 -11.13
CA HIS A 189 -21.93 -5.76 -11.69
C HIS A 189 -23.13 -5.95 -10.79
#